data_4850618edd791a3da7f9a072c7b0e161
#
_entry.id   4850618edd791a3da7f9a072c7b0e161
#
_cell.length_a   1.000
_cell.length_b   1.000
_cell.length_c   1.000
_cell.angle_alpha   90.00
_cell.angle_beta   90.00
_cell.angle_gamma   90.00
#
_symmetry.space_group_name_H-M   'P 1'
#
loop_
_entity.id
_entity.type
_entity.pdbx_description
1 polymer ?
#
loop_
_entity_poly.entity_id
_entity_poly.type
_entity_poly.pdbx_seq_one_letter_code
_entity_poly.pdbx_strand_id
1 'polypeptide(L)'
;MGTLSEASQVKSNEASAQDFEREPVPAHMRKKWLSMSLVWIAIGIDLSAMFLGAELGNGMNLSDSLTATVIGSVILGLIGALCAFVGAKTGLSTAMISRFLFGNVGARIVSIVLGIFSLGWFGVQVGFFASNMHTAFDKLVGVDLPLGLLSFIGGLLMMSTAIWGYRSIERLSVWSVPLLVIFIGIAVFTAFKTKGTAAIWQPISASPIPMGTAISLVIGIFIVGTVLSPDIGRWARTPMHAVTAAFIGFFVGNSFMTVIAIFLSRLMDTDDLTNIFIALGLGLPAIIVLTLAQWTTNTNNLYSASLGFSVVFQRVPKKLITIIAGILATLLAVFGIYDKFLSFLNVITSFVSPIGGLYTAEYLLVNRAKFTFEGIDRNKNWIIRSLIVWVVATLFAYMTTPAPDGFGLFQLTRVPALDAFIFAFIVQWIVGKLLSKKEEQKG
;
A
#
# COMPACT_ATOMS: atom_id res chain seq x y z
N MET A 1 -37.03 32.08 9.14
CA MET A 1 -36.59 31.25 7.97
C MET A 1 -35.08 30.98 7.92
N GLY A 2 -34.24 31.59 8.75
CA GLY A 2 -32.78 31.39 8.76
C GLY A 2 -32.28 30.13 9.51
N THR A 3 -32.98 29.69 10.55
CA THR A 3 -32.49 28.63 11.45
C THR A 3 -32.58 27.20 10.91
N LEU A 4 -33.48 26.94 9.96
CA LEU A 4 -33.60 25.61 9.31
C LEU A 4 -32.54 25.41 8.20
N SER A 5 -32.05 26.48 7.58
CA SER A 5 -30.97 26.44 6.59
C SER A 5 -29.61 26.18 7.23
N GLU A 6 -29.32 26.80 8.37
CA GLU A 6 -28.07 26.58 9.11
C GLU A 6 -27.99 25.19 9.72
N ALA A 7 -29.08 24.69 10.30
CA ALA A 7 -29.14 23.32 10.83
C ALA A 7 -29.02 22.25 9.74
N SER A 8 -29.52 22.52 8.52
CA SER A 8 -29.33 21.62 7.38
C SER A 8 -27.93 21.70 6.79
N GLN A 9 -27.28 22.86 6.79
CA GLN A 9 -25.88 23.02 6.37
C GLN A 9 -24.91 22.44 7.40
N VAL A 10 -25.17 22.58 8.70
CA VAL A 10 -24.36 21.93 9.76
C VAL A 10 -24.48 20.42 9.66
N LYS A 11 -25.69 19.86 9.48
CA LYS A 11 -25.90 18.43 9.25
C LYS A 11 -25.27 17.94 7.94
N SER A 12 -25.29 18.72 6.86
CA SER A 12 -24.62 18.37 5.61
C SER A 12 -23.08 18.41 5.73
N ASN A 13 -22.55 19.35 6.51
CA ASN A 13 -21.11 19.42 6.80
C ASN A 13 -20.65 18.34 7.79
N GLU A 14 -21.46 17.95 8.76
CA GLU A 14 -21.19 16.80 9.63
C GLU A 14 -21.32 15.47 8.88
N ALA A 15 -22.28 15.32 7.99
CA ALA A 15 -22.42 14.13 7.13
C ALA A 15 -21.27 14.02 6.10
N SER A 16 -20.71 15.15 5.63
CA SER A 16 -19.52 15.16 4.75
C SER A 16 -18.21 14.83 5.48
N ALA A 17 -18.22 14.87 6.82
CA ALA A 17 -17.08 14.49 7.67
C ALA A 17 -17.18 13.06 8.22
N GLN A 18 -18.27 12.34 7.97
CA GLN A 18 -18.44 10.94 8.40
C GLN A 18 -17.78 10.01 7.38
N ASP A 19 -16.73 9.33 7.77
CA ASP A 19 -16.02 8.34 6.95
C ASP A 19 -16.78 7.02 6.78
N PHE A 20 -18.01 6.90 7.29
CA PHE A 20 -18.84 5.68 7.29
C PHE A 20 -18.06 4.41 7.64
N GLU A 21 -17.13 4.51 8.59
CA GLU A 21 -16.19 3.41 8.94
C GLU A 21 -16.95 2.15 9.42
N ARG A 22 -18.12 2.34 10.02
CA ARG A 22 -18.94 1.29 10.62
C ARG A 22 -20.28 1.08 9.94
N GLU A 23 -20.55 1.80 8.84
CA GLU A 23 -21.83 1.76 8.12
C GLU A 23 -21.59 1.74 6.60
N PRO A 24 -22.55 1.20 5.82
CA PRO A 24 -22.47 1.26 4.36
C PRO A 24 -22.57 2.69 3.85
N VAL A 25 -21.80 3.01 2.78
CA VAL A 25 -21.86 4.32 2.14
C VAL A 25 -23.22 4.54 1.47
N PRO A 26 -23.96 5.62 1.79
CA PRO A 26 -25.26 5.93 1.19
C PRO A 26 -25.16 6.10 -0.33
N ALA A 27 -26.18 5.65 -1.07
CA ALA A 27 -26.17 5.62 -2.53
C ALA A 27 -25.94 7.00 -3.18
N HIS A 28 -26.47 8.08 -2.58
CA HIS A 28 -26.33 9.45 -3.10
C HIS A 28 -24.91 10.02 -2.98
N MET A 29 -24.06 9.46 -2.10
CA MET A 29 -22.67 9.87 -1.90
C MET A 29 -21.69 9.10 -2.77
N ARG A 30 -22.14 8.05 -3.46
CA ARG A 30 -21.27 7.18 -4.27
C ARG A 30 -20.75 7.89 -5.52
N LYS A 31 -19.51 7.57 -5.89
CA LYS A 31 -18.71 8.27 -6.91
C LYS A 31 -18.61 7.49 -8.23
N LYS A 32 -18.28 8.19 -9.31
CA LYS A 32 -17.99 7.58 -10.63
C LYS A 32 -16.55 7.05 -10.67
N TRP A 33 -16.28 6.15 -11.63
CA TRP A 33 -14.97 5.49 -11.79
C TRP A 33 -13.80 6.46 -11.94
N LEU A 34 -13.96 7.55 -12.73
CA LEU A 34 -12.87 8.50 -12.98
C LEU A 34 -12.38 9.20 -11.70
N SER A 35 -13.30 9.69 -10.87
CA SER A 35 -12.92 10.32 -9.60
C SER A 35 -12.20 9.33 -8.66
N MET A 36 -12.60 8.06 -8.67
CA MET A 36 -11.97 7.02 -7.85
C MET A 36 -10.62 6.59 -8.42
N SER A 37 -10.49 6.51 -9.76
CA SER A 37 -9.20 6.23 -10.42
C SER A 37 -8.16 7.29 -10.08
N LEU A 38 -8.55 8.56 -10.09
CA LEU A 38 -7.64 9.67 -9.74
C LEU A 38 -7.15 9.57 -8.29
N VAL A 39 -8.00 9.10 -7.37
CA VAL A 39 -7.58 8.84 -5.97
C VAL A 39 -6.51 7.74 -5.93
N TRP A 40 -6.74 6.62 -6.63
CA TRP A 40 -5.78 5.52 -6.68
C TRP A 40 -4.47 5.92 -7.38
N ILE A 41 -4.55 6.67 -8.49
CA ILE A 41 -3.37 7.20 -9.19
C ILE A 41 -2.59 8.14 -8.27
N ALA A 42 -3.26 9.03 -7.54
CA ALA A 42 -2.61 9.93 -6.59
C ALA A 42 -1.90 9.18 -5.45
N ILE A 43 -2.49 8.08 -4.96
CA ILE A 43 -1.83 7.20 -3.99
C ILE A 43 -0.62 6.50 -4.62
N GLY A 44 -0.72 6.11 -5.90
CA GLY A 44 0.36 5.46 -6.66
C GLY A 44 1.52 6.39 -7.03
N ILE A 45 1.31 7.72 -7.00
CA ILE A 45 2.39 8.70 -7.16
C ILE A 45 3.15 8.82 -5.82
N ASP A 46 3.89 7.76 -5.51
CA ASP A 46 4.63 7.60 -4.26
C ASP A 46 6.11 7.32 -4.53
N LEU A 47 6.95 7.82 -3.63
CA LEU A 47 8.40 7.67 -3.73
C LEU A 47 8.88 6.24 -3.51
N SER A 48 8.16 5.40 -2.77
CA SER A 48 8.52 4.00 -2.60
C SER A 48 8.56 3.26 -3.95
N ALA A 49 7.64 3.61 -4.87
CA ALA A 49 7.65 3.07 -6.22
C ALA A 49 8.86 3.56 -7.03
N MET A 50 9.35 4.78 -6.76
CA MET A 50 10.59 5.27 -7.37
C MET A 50 11.82 4.54 -6.80
N PHE A 51 11.88 4.32 -5.49
CA PHE A 51 12.99 3.54 -4.90
C PHE A 51 13.03 2.13 -5.48
N LEU A 52 11.88 1.44 -5.56
CA LEU A 52 11.83 0.13 -6.21
C LEU A 52 12.23 0.21 -7.69
N GLY A 53 11.76 1.23 -8.41
CA GLY A 53 12.10 1.42 -9.82
C GLY A 53 13.61 1.65 -10.03
N ALA A 54 14.26 2.40 -9.14
CA ALA A 54 15.69 2.61 -9.18
C ALA A 54 16.46 1.31 -8.93
N GLU A 55 16.07 0.53 -7.94
CA GLU A 55 16.61 -0.82 -7.65
C GLU A 55 16.46 -1.77 -8.86
N LEU A 56 15.26 -1.82 -9.46
CA LEU A 56 15.02 -2.65 -10.66
C LEU A 56 15.85 -2.17 -11.85
N GLY A 57 15.97 -0.86 -12.05
CA GLY A 57 16.76 -0.27 -13.13
C GLY A 57 18.26 -0.58 -13.01
N ASN A 58 18.78 -0.62 -11.77
CA ASN A 58 20.16 -0.94 -11.47
C ASN A 58 20.44 -2.45 -11.45
N GLY A 59 19.46 -3.26 -10.99
CA GLY A 59 19.57 -4.71 -10.84
C GLY A 59 19.07 -5.54 -12.02
N MET A 60 18.52 -4.93 -13.09
CA MET A 60 17.97 -5.64 -14.25
C MET A 60 18.23 -4.90 -15.57
N ASN A 61 18.26 -5.65 -16.69
CA ASN A 61 18.25 -5.02 -18.01
C ASN A 61 16.96 -4.22 -18.21
N LEU A 62 16.99 -3.20 -19.06
CA LEU A 62 15.83 -2.32 -19.30
C LEU A 62 14.57 -3.10 -19.69
N SER A 63 14.66 -4.02 -20.66
CA SER A 63 13.53 -4.84 -21.10
C SER A 63 12.93 -5.66 -19.96
N ASP A 64 13.77 -6.22 -19.10
CA ASP A 64 13.36 -7.09 -18.02
C ASP A 64 12.71 -6.29 -16.89
N SER A 65 13.29 -5.15 -16.51
CA SER A 65 12.73 -4.25 -15.48
C SER A 65 11.38 -3.65 -15.90
N LEU A 66 11.24 -3.24 -17.17
CA LEU A 66 9.96 -2.77 -17.72
C LEU A 66 8.93 -3.89 -17.77
N THR A 67 9.32 -5.08 -18.22
CA THR A 67 8.45 -6.26 -18.27
C THR A 67 7.96 -6.66 -16.90
N ALA A 68 8.86 -6.72 -15.91
CA ALA A 68 8.49 -6.99 -14.51
C ALA A 68 7.51 -5.95 -13.96
N THR A 69 7.75 -4.67 -14.24
CA THR A 69 6.88 -3.58 -13.81
C THR A 69 5.48 -3.69 -14.42
N VAL A 70 5.39 -3.93 -15.73
CA VAL A 70 4.09 -4.04 -16.43
C VAL A 70 3.33 -5.27 -15.95
N ILE A 71 3.96 -6.45 -15.91
CA ILE A 71 3.32 -7.69 -15.47
C ILE A 71 2.88 -7.57 -14.00
N GLY A 72 3.76 -7.10 -13.11
CA GLY A 72 3.45 -6.92 -11.70
C GLY A 72 2.30 -5.94 -11.48
N SER A 73 2.28 -4.82 -12.20
CA SER A 73 1.19 -3.83 -12.11
C SER A 73 -0.13 -4.32 -12.68
N VAL A 74 -0.11 -5.14 -13.74
CA VAL A 74 -1.32 -5.82 -14.26
C VAL A 74 -1.87 -6.79 -13.22
N ILE A 75 -1.03 -7.64 -12.64
CA ILE A 75 -1.46 -8.59 -11.60
C ILE A 75 -2.01 -7.83 -10.39
N LEU A 76 -1.32 -6.80 -9.93
CA LEU A 76 -1.75 -5.93 -8.84
C LEU A 76 -3.11 -5.30 -9.14
N GLY A 77 -3.29 -4.76 -10.35
CA GLY A 77 -4.54 -4.18 -10.82
C GLY A 77 -5.69 -5.19 -10.85
N LEU A 78 -5.45 -6.43 -11.28
CA LEU A 78 -6.44 -7.51 -11.28
C LEU A 78 -6.85 -7.91 -9.87
N ILE A 79 -5.89 -8.11 -8.96
CA ILE A 79 -6.16 -8.40 -7.56
C ILE A 79 -6.98 -7.26 -6.94
N GLY A 80 -6.55 -6.00 -7.15
CA GLY A 80 -7.25 -4.81 -6.67
C GLY A 80 -8.67 -4.68 -7.20
N ALA A 81 -8.88 -5.00 -8.47
CA ALA A 81 -10.20 -5.01 -9.09
C ALA A 81 -11.14 -6.05 -8.47
N LEU A 82 -10.63 -7.27 -8.20
CA LEU A 82 -11.40 -8.32 -7.50
C LEU A 82 -11.76 -7.87 -6.08
N CYS A 83 -10.81 -7.32 -5.36
CA CYS A 83 -11.00 -6.82 -4.00
C CYS A 83 -12.02 -5.65 -3.96
N ALA A 84 -11.85 -4.67 -4.84
CA ALA A 84 -12.75 -3.51 -4.96
C ALA A 84 -14.18 -3.92 -5.36
N PHE A 85 -14.33 -4.95 -6.20
CA PHE A 85 -15.63 -5.51 -6.57
C PHE A 85 -16.40 -5.99 -5.34
N VAL A 86 -15.75 -6.69 -4.42
CA VAL A 86 -16.37 -7.15 -3.16
C VAL A 86 -16.86 -5.95 -2.34
N GLY A 87 -16.02 -4.93 -2.16
CA GLY A 87 -16.38 -3.71 -1.45
C GLY A 87 -17.58 -2.99 -2.06
N ALA A 88 -17.60 -2.83 -3.40
CA ALA A 88 -18.68 -2.16 -4.11
C ALA A 88 -20.01 -2.91 -4.05
N LYS A 89 -19.96 -4.25 -4.12
CA LYS A 89 -21.16 -5.10 -4.05
C LYS A 89 -21.76 -5.18 -2.65
N THR A 90 -20.92 -5.19 -1.62
CA THR A 90 -21.36 -5.31 -0.23
C THR A 90 -21.62 -3.95 0.42
N GLY A 91 -20.97 -2.89 -0.05
CA GLY A 91 -20.95 -1.58 0.61
C GLY A 91 -20.09 -1.56 1.88
N LEU A 92 -19.37 -2.65 2.18
CA LEU A 92 -18.63 -2.87 3.42
C LEU A 92 -17.15 -2.52 3.27
N SER A 93 -16.54 -2.05 4.37
CA SER A 93 -15.10 -1.88 4.47
C SER A 93 -14.38 -3.23 4.60
N THR A 94 -13.08 -3.25 4.33
CA THR A 94 -12.25 -4.45 4.52
C THR A 94 -12.31 -4.97 5.95
N ALA A 95 -12.35 -4.08 6.94
CA ALA A 95 -12.50 -4.46 8.34
C ALA A 95 -13.84 -5.17 8.62
N MET A 96 -14.93 -4.69 8.04
CA MET A 96 -16.25 -5.35 8.14
C MET A 96 -16.26 -6.69 7.40
N ILE A 97 -15.69 -6.73 6.17
CA ILE A 97 -15.57 -7.96 5.37
C ILE A 97 -14.78 -9.02 6.15
N SER A 98 -13.70 -8.63 6.80
CA SER A 98 -12.87 -9.53 7.62
C SER A 98 -13.62 -10.21 8.74
N ARG A 99 -14.68 -9.57 9.30
CA ARG A 99 -15.52 -10.19 10.34
C ARG A 99 -16.31 -11.41 9.84
N PHE A 100 -16.66 -11.45 8.55
CA PHE A 100 -17.33 -12.62 7.94
C PHE A 100 -16.40 -13.81 7.70
N LEU A 101 -15.09 -13.55 7.62
CA LEU A 101 -14.09 -14.60 7.43
C LEU A 101 -13.53 -15.13 8.74
N PHE A 102 -13.15 -14.21 9.63
CA PHE A 102 -12.37 -14.54 10.83
C PHE A 102 -13.20 -14.49 12.11
N GLY A 103 -14.45 -14.00 12.02
CA GLY A 103 -15.30 -13.72 13.17
C GLY A 103 -15.03 -12.34 13.77
N ASN A 104 -15.90 -11.93 14.71
CA ASN A 104 -15.83 -10.59 15.29
C ASN A 104 -14.55 -10.32 16.08
N VAL A 105 -14.00 -11.33 16.74
CA VAL A 105 -12.74 -11.25 17.48
C VAL A 105 -11.55 -11.56 16.57
N GLY A 106 -11.64 -12.59 15.72
CA GLY A 106 -10.58 -12.97 14.79
C GLY A 106 -10.21 -11.84 13.80
N ALA A 107 -11.17 -11.04 13.36
CA ALA A 107 -10.92 -9.88 12.51
C ALA A 107 -10.02 -8.82 13.16
N ARG A 108 -9.97 -8.75 14.50
CA ARG A 108 -9.05 -7.85 15.23
C ARG A 108 -7.60 -8.23 15.01
N ILE A 109 -7.29 -9.53 14.87
CA ILE A 109 -5.94 -10.01 14.57
C ILE A 109 -5.50 -9.49 13.20
N VAL A 110 -6.37 -9.58 12.19
CA VAL A 110 -6.10 -9.04 10.86
C VAL A 110 -5.86 -7.53 10.92
N SER A 111 -6.67 -6.78 11.69
CA SER A 111 -6.49 -5.34 11.87
C SER A 111 -5.16 -5.01 12.56
N ILE A 112 -4.72 -5.81 13.53
CA ILE A 112 -3.40 -5.65 14.18
C ILE A 112 -2.29 -5.88 13.16
N VAL A 113 -2.36 -6.95 12.39
CA VAL A 113 -1.33 -7.28 11.38
C VAL A 113 -1.22 -6.19 10.33
N LEU A 114 -2.35 -5.73 9.77
CA LEU A 114 -2.35 -4.62 8.82
C LEU A 114 -1.83 -3.32 9.45
N GLY A 115 -2.15 -3.06 10.72
CA GLY A 115 -1.63 -1.95 11.49
C GLY A 115 -0.11 -2.02 11.67
N ILE A 116 0.44 -3.20 12.01
CA ILE A 116 1.88 -3.43 12.15
C ILE A 116 2.60 -3.18 10.82
N PHE A 117 2.05 -3.65 9.70
CA PHE A 117 2.65 -3.39 8.39
C PHE A 117 2.58 -1.90 8.00
N SER A 118 1.51 -1.21 8.36
CA SER A 118 1.43 0.25 8.18
C SER A 118 2.47 1.00 9.03
N LEU A 119 2.78 0.51 10.25
CA LEU A 119 3.90 1.03 11.06
C LEU A 119 5.26 0.73 10.41
N GLY A 120 5.42 -0.48 9.86
CA GLY A 120 6.61 -0.84 9.09
C GLY A 120 6.82 0.11 7.92
N TRP A 121 5.76 0.40 7.15
CA TRP A 121 5.77 1.40 6.08
C TRP A 121 6.16 2.79 6.59
N PHE A 122 5.62 3.23 7.74
CA PHE A 122 6.04 4.49 8.34
C PHE A 122 7.54 4.50 8.63
N GLY A 123 8.07 3.43 9.23
CA GLY A 123 9.49 3.30 9.53
C GLY A 123 10.36 3.33 8.28
N VAL A 124 9.99 2.59 7.24
CA VAL A 124 10.70 2.57 5.94
C VAL A 124 10.74 3.96 5.31
N GLN A 125 9.62 4.65 5.23
CA GLN A 125 9.54 6.00 4.65
C GLN A 125 10.35 7.04 5.45
N VAL A 126 10.37 6.95 6.78
CA VAL A 126 11.24 7.79 7.63
C VAL A 126 12.70 7.48 7.36
N GLY A 127 13.06 6.21 7.15
CA GLY A 127 14.41 5.81 6.79
C GLY A 127 14.83 6.36 5.42
N PHE A 128 13.98 6.30 4.41
CA PHE A 128 14.23 6.94 3.12
C PHE A 128 14.39 8.46 3.25
N PHE A 129 13.55 9.11 4.07
CA PHE A 129 13.74 10.53 4.37
C PHE A 129 15.14 10.80 4.97
N ALA A 130 15.54 10.00 5.94
CA ALA A 130 16.84 10.16 6.60
C ALA A 130 18.00 9.95 5.63
N SER A 131 17.95 8.93 4.76
CA SER A 131 18.93 8.67 3.73
C SER A 131 19.04 9.83 2.74
N ASN A 132 17.91 10.34 2.25
CA ASN A 132 17.87 11.48 1.34
C ASN A 132 18.45 12.74 2.00
N MET A 133 18.13 13.00 3.27
CA MET A 133 18.68 14.15 4.02
C MET A 133 20.15 13.99 4.28
N HIS A 134 20.62 12.80 4.66
CA HIS A 134 22.02 12.51 4.86
C HIS A 134 22.84 12.81 3.58
N THR A 135 22.46 12.22 2.44
CA THR A 135 23.11 12.46 1.15
C THR A 135 23.09 13.95 0.77
N ALA A 136 21.97 14.63 1.03
CA ALA A 136 21.85 16.04 0.72
C ALA A 136 22.75 16.93 1.60
N PHE A 137 22.79 16.69 2.90
CA PHE A 137 23.68 17.46 3.82
C PHE A 137 25.15 17.18 3.51
N ASP A 138 25.56 15.93 3.29
CA ASP A 138 26.92 15.57 2.91
C ASP A 138 27.34 16.27 1.60
N LYS A 139 26.55 16.15 0.54
CA LYS A 139 26.91 16.63 -0.79
C LYS A 139 26.76 18.14 -0.99
N LEU A 140 25.76 18.79 -0.36
CA LEU A 140 25.47 20.21 -0.60
C LEU A 140 26.04 21.13 0.48
N VAL A 141 26.19 20.64 1.70
CA VAL A 141 26.62 21.44 2.86
C VAL A 141 27.98 20.97 3.40
N GLY A 142 28.39 19.75 3.07
CA GLY A 142 29.63 19.14 3.58
C GLY A 142 29.53 18.71 5.05
N VAL A 143 28.33 18.40 5.53
CA VAL A 143 28.07 17.99 6.92
C VAL A 143 27.54 16.56 6.95
N ASP A 144 28.28 15.66 7.57
CA ASP A 144 27.89 14.27 7.78
C ASP A 144 27.02 14.14 9.04
N LEU A 145 25.70 14.02 8.85
CA LEU A 145 24.75 13.85 9.93
C LEU A 145 24.35 12.38 10.10
N PRO A 146 24.33 11.85 11.34
CA PRO A 146 23.98 10.44 11.57
C PRO A 146 22.56 10.11 11.10
N LEU A 147 22.40 9.02 10.34
CA LEU A 147 21.11 8.54 9.82
C LEU A 147 20.07 8.36 10.93
N GLY A 148 20.47 7.82 12.09
CA GLY A 148 19.57 7.64 13.23
C GLY A 148 19.00 8.95 13.77
N LEU A 149 19.81 10.03 13.81
CA LEU A 149 19.35 11.36 14.20
C LEU A 149 18.32 11.91 13.20
N LEU A 150 18.63 11.80 11.91
CA LEU A 150 17.73 12.26 10.84
C LEU A 150 16.42 11.45 10.83
N SER A 151 16.49 10.13 11.05
CA SER A 151 15.31 9.27 11.21
C SER A 151 14.47 9.70 12.42
N PHE A 152 15.10 10.00 13.54
CA PHE A 152 14.38 10.44 14.74
C PHE A 152 13.65 11.77 14.50
N ILE A 153 14.34 12.76 13.94
CA ILE A 153 13.76 14.07 13.61
C ILE A 153 12.62 13.92 12.59
N GLY A 154 12.86 13.21 11.49
CA GLY A 154 11.88 12.97 10.43
C GLY A 154 10.62 12.26 10.95
N GLY A 155 10.81 11.24 11.78
CA GLY A 155 9.72 10.50 12.39
C GLY A 155 8.84 11.39 13.31
N LEU A 156 9.44 12.22 14.15
CA LEU A 156 8.69 13.17 14.99
C LEU A 156 7.93 14.21 14.16
N LEU A 157 8.56 14.75 13.10
CA LEU A 157 7.92 15.72 12.22
C LEU A 157 6.70 15.11 11.50
N MET A 158 6.86 13.93 10.91
CA MET A 158 5.78 13.24 10.19
C MET A 158 4.66 12.78 11.15
N MET A 159 5.03 12.32 12.37
CA MET A 159 4.07 11.96 13.40
C MET A 159 3.24 13.16 13.83
N SER A 160 3.82 14.35 13.94
CA SER A 160 3.10 15.55 14.39
C SER A 160 1.86 15.84 13.55
N THR A 161 1.98 15.74 12.22
CA THR A 161 0.86 15.93 11.27
C THR A 161 -0.21 14.85 11.38
N ALA A 162 0.19 13.60 11.62
CA ALA A 162 -0.75 12.49 11.81
C ALA A 162 -1.62 12.65 13.07
N ILE A 163 -1.06 13.24 14.13
CA ILE A 163 -1.78 13.53 15.38
C ILE A 163 -2.91 14.55 15.15
N TRP A 164 -2.69 15.56 14.27
CA TRP A 164 -3.69 16.60 13.98
C TRP A 164 -4.77 16.15 12.98
N GLY A 165 -4.62 14.97 12.37
CA GLY A 165 -5.66 14.27 11.63
C GLY A 165 -5.76 14.63 10.14
N TYR A 166 -6.80 14.10 9.49
CA TYR A 166 -6.98 14.04 8.03
C TYR A 166 -6.87 15.39 7.29
N ARG A 167 -7.40 16.50 7.86
CA ARG A 167 -7.35 17.82 7.21
C ARG A 167 -5.94 18.34 6.95
N SER A 168 -5.00 17.99 7.81
CA SER A 168 -3.58 18.38 7.65
C SER A 168 -2.93 17.58 6.53
N ILE A 169 -3.29 16.30 6.41
CA ILE A 169 -2.84 15.40 5.34
C ILE A 169 -3.34 15.90 3.98
N GLU A 170 -4.62 16.19 3.86
CA GLU A 170 -5.25 16.67 2.62
C GLU A 170 -4.58 17.94 2.11
N ARG A 171 -4.39 18.94 2.97
CA ARG A 171 -3.72 20.20 2.59
C ARG A 171 -2.30 19.98 2.08
N LEU A 172 -1.53 19.13 2.75
CA LEU A 172 -0.17 18.83 2.37
C LEU A 172 -0.14 18.12 1.00
N SER A 173 -1.02 17.12 0.78
CA SER A 173 -1.09 16.34 -0.46
C SER A 173 -1.48 17.16 -1.69
N VAL A 174 -2.43 18.10 -1.55
CA VAL A 174 -2.89 18.96 -2.66
C VAL A 174 -1.75 19.76 -3.29
N TRP A 175 -0.77 20.18 -2.49
CA TRP A 175 0.38 20.92 -2.99
C TRP A 175 1.56 20.04 -3.39
N SER A 176 1.79 18.97 -2.63
CA SER A 176 2.97 18.13 -2.82
C SER A 176 2.90 17.28 -4.08
N VAL A 177 1.74 16.71 -4.42
CA VAL A 177 1.60 15.80 -5.57
C VAL A 177 1.84 16.50 -6.91
N PRO A 178 1.21 17.66 -7.23
CA PRO A 178 1.52 18.37 -8.46
C PRO A 178 2.99 18.82 -8.54
N LEU A 179 3.55 19.28 -7.42
CA LEU A 179 4.94 19.71 -7.36
C LEU A 179 5.89 18.54 -7.66
N LEU A 180 5.61 17.36 -7.10
CA LEU A 180 6.38 16.14 -7.35
C LEU A 180 6.33 15.74 -8.84
N VAL A 181 5.14 15.73 -9.45
CA VAL A 181 4.98 15.36 -10.87
C VAL A 181 5.74 16.32 -11.79
N ILE A 182 5.65 17.63 -11.54
CA ILE A 182 6.39 18.65 -12.31
C ILE A 182 7.90 18.44 -12.12
N PHE A 183 8.36 18.27 -10.89
CA PHE A 183 9.76 18.08 -10.57
C PHE A 183 10.34 16.84 -11.25
N ILE A 184 9.62 15.71 -11.18
CA ILE A 184 10.03 14.46 -11.84
C ILE A 184 10.08 14.65 -13.36
N GLY A 185 9.11 15.37 -13.96
CA GLY A 185 9.13 15.70 -15.39
C GLY A 185 10.38 16.48 -15.79
N ILE A 186 10.76 17.47 -14.98
CA ILE A 186 11.99 18.26 -15.19
C ILE A 186 13.23 17.36 -15.07
N ALA A 187 13.27 16.50 -14.05
CA ALA A 187 14.40 15.60 -13.83
C ALA A 187 14.61 14.63 -15.01
N VAL A 188 13.52 14.00 -15.47
CA VAL A 188 13.53 13.12 -16.65
C VAL A 188 14.03 13.85 -17.89
N PHE A 189 13.45 15.01 -18.18
CA PHE A 189 13.86 15.82 -19.32
C PHE A 189 15.34 16.20 -19.26
N THR A 190 15.83 16.64 -18.10
CA THR A 190 17.23 17.01 -17.87
C THR A 190 18.15 15.81 -18.01
N ALA A 191 17.79 14.66 -17.48
CA ALA A 191 18.56 13.42 -17.56
C ALA A 191 18.76 13.00 -19.03
N PHE A 192 17.68 12.95 -19.81
CA PHE A 192 17.77 12.60 -21.23
C PHE A 192 18.58 13.62 -22.04
N LYS A 193 18.42 14.90 -21.76
CA LYS A 193 19.20 15.96 -22.42
C LYS A 193 20.70 15.86 -22.12
N THR A 194 21.06 15.48 -20.89
CA THR A 194 22.46 15.47 -20.42
C THR A 194 23.19 14.20 -20.80
N LYS A 195 22.56 13.04 -20.68
CA LYS A 195 23.17 11.71 -20.85
C LYS A 195 22.84 11.05 -22.18
N GLY A 196 21.83 11.53 -22.88
CA GLY A 196 21.32 10.88 -24.09
C GLY A 196 20.62 9.53 -23.77
N THR A 197 20.28 8.76 -24.81
CA THR A 197 19.54 7.51 -24.66
C THR A 197 20.42 6.25 -24.62
N ALA A 198 21.70 6.35 -24.96
CA ALA A 198 22.57 5.18 -25.09
C ALA A 198 22.80 4.45 -23.74
N ALA A 199 22.88 5.22 -22.64
CA ALA A 199 23.14 4.67 -21.31
C ALA A 199 22.05 3.71 -20.83
N ILE A 200 20.79 3.93 -21.20
CA ILE A 200 19.67 3.07 -20.77
C ILE A 200 19.74 1.63 -21.29
N TRP A 201 20.48 1.40 -22.39
CA TRP A 201 20.61 0.10 -23.03
C TRP A 201 21.86 -0.68 -22.60
N GLN A 202 22.71 -0.10 -21.77
CA GLN A 202 23.91 -0.78 -21.30
C GLN A 202 23.55 -2.00 -20.43
N PRO A 203 24.25 -3.13 -20.58
CA PRO A 203 24.06 -4.27 -19.70
C PRO A 203 24.43 -3.92 -18.26
N ILE A 204 23.78 -4.57 -17.31
CA ILE A 204 24.07 -4.43 -15.88
C ILE A 204 25.33 -5.24 -15.51
N SER A 205 26.11 -4.69 -14.58
CA SER A 205 27.30 -5.36 -14.03
C SER A 205 27.04 -6.16 -12.76
N ALA A 206 25.87 -5.96 -12.12
CA ALA A 206 25.49 -6.58 -10.86
C ALA A 206 24.80 -7.94 -11.06
N SER A 207 24.69 -8.72 -9.97
CA SER A 207 23.90 -9.95 -9.96
C SER A 207 22.43 -9.63 -10.26
N PRO A 208 21.84 -10.23 -11.29
CA PRO A 208 20.51 -9.85 -11.74
C PRO A 208 19.44 -10.23 -10.72
N ILE A 209 18.45 -9.36 -10.50
CA ILE A 209 17.25 -9.68 -9.76
C ILE A 209 16.42 -10.66 -10.59
N PRO A 210 16.02 -11.84 -10.06
CA PRO A 210 15.19 -12.78 -10.80
C PRO A 210 13.84 -12.17 -11.20
N MET A 211 13.37 -12.41 -12.42
CA MET A 211 12.14 -11.86 -12.96
C MET A 211 10.93 -12.05 -12.02
N GLY A 212 10.75 -13.26 -11.48
CA GLY A 212 9.64 -13.56 -10.58
C GLY A 212 9.69 -12.77 -9.27
N THR A 213 10.90 -12.59 -8.72
CA THR A 213 11.13 -11.73 -7.54
C THR A 213 10.81 -10.28 -7.86
N ALA A 214 11.29 -9.76 -8.99
CA ALA A 214 10.99 -8.40 -9.44
C ALA A 214 9.48 -8.15 -9.57
N ILE A 215 8.74 -9.07 -10.20
CA ILE A 215 7.28 -8.99 -10.31
C ILE A 215 6.64 -9.01 -8.92
N SER A 216 7.10 -9.86 -7.99
CA SER A 216 6.59 -9.89 -6.61
C SER A 216 6.86 -8.59 -5.85
N LEU A 217 8.02 -7.99 -6.02
CA LEU A 217 8.36 -6.69 -5.41
C LEU A 217 7.44 -5.57 -5.94
N VAL A 218 7.18 -5.56 -7.26
CA VAL A 218 6.24 -4.61 -7.89
C VAL A 218 4.82 -4.79 -7.33
N ILE A 219 4.39 -6.01 -7.07
CA ILE A 219 3.11 -6.28 -6.38
C ILE A 219 3.18 -5.82 -4.92
N GLY A 220 4.29 -6.08 -4.24
CA GLY A 220 4.52 -5.81 -2.82
C GLY A 220 4.35 -4.34 -2.44
N ILE A 221 4.76 -3.41 -3.32
CA ILE A 221 4.67 -1.96 -3.09
C ILE A 221 3.26 -1.53 -2.67
N PHE A 222 2.22 -2.05 -3.33
CA PHE A 222 0.84 -1.64 -3.08
C PHE A 222 -0.09 -2.78 -2.63
N ILE A 223 0.44 -3.94 -2.27
CA ILE A 223 -0.38 -5.10 -1.88
C ILE A 223 -1.31 -4.79 -0.71
N VAL A 224 -0.87 -3.98 0.26
CA VAL A 224 -1.72 -3.54 1.38
C VAL A 224 -2.91 -2.72 0.87
N GLY A 225 -2.64 -1.69 0.07
CA GLY A 225 -3.69 -0.88 -0.54
C GLY A 225 -4.63 -1.69 -1.44
N THR A 226 -4.07 -2.67 -2.15
CA THR A 226 -4.82 -3.59 -3.01
C THR A 226 -5.79 -4.45 -2.22
N VAL A 227 -5.36 -5.02 -1.11
CA VAL A 227 -6.22 -5.82 -0.21
C VAL A 227 -7.22 -4.93 0.55
N LEU A 228 -6.88 -3.66 0.78
CA LEU A 228 -7.77 -2.65 1.36
C LEU A 228 -8.68 -1.97 0.31
N SER A 229 -8.63 -2.38 -0.96
CA SER A 229 -9.48 -1.81 -2.03
C SER A 229 -10.98 -1.79 -1.73
N PRO A 230 -11.58 -2.67 -0.92
CA PRO A 230 -12.98 -2.53 -0.51
C PRO A 230 -13.28 -1.18 0.15
N ASP A 231 -12.33 -0.59 0.89
CA ASP A 231 -12.52 0.67 1.62
C ASP A 231 -12.82 1.85 0.70
N ILE A 232 -12.22 1.86 -0.49
CA ILE A 232 -12.52 2.83 -1.54
C ILE A 232 -13.61 2.28 -2.48
N GLY A 233 -13.58 0.98 -2.81
CA GLY A 233 -14.53 0.34 -3.71
C GLY A 233 -16.00 0.50 -3.28
N ARG A 234 -16.28 0.51 -1.99
CA ARG A 234 -17.64 0.72 -1.42
C ARG A 234 -18.24 2.09 -1.74
N TRP A 235 -17.43 3.06 -2.14
CA TRP A 235 -17.86 4.38 -2.60
C TRP A 235 -18.29 4.41 -4.07
N ALA A 236 -18.15 3.31 -4.81
CA ALA A 236 -18.50 3.26 -6.22
C ALA A 236 -20.01 3.23 -6.45
N ARG A 237 -20.49 3.95 -7.47
CA ARG A 237 -21.89 3.90 -7.89
C ARG A 237 -22.29 2.53 -8.41
N THR A 238 -21.40 1.85 -9.09
CA THR A 238 -21.59 0.48 -9.59
C THR A 238 -20.34 -0.36 -9.34
N PRO A 239 -20.46 -1.68 -9.26
CA PRO A 239 -19.31 -2.55 -9.09
C PRO A 239 -18.27 -2.42 -10.21
N MET A 240 -18.71 -2.17 -11.46
CA MET A 240 -17.81 -1.96 -12.58
C MET A 240 -17.01 -0.67 -12.42
N HIS A 241 -17.59 0.40 -11.84
CA HIS A 241 -16.83 1.61 -11.50
C HIS A 241 -15.71 1.33 -10.51
N ALA A 242 -15.93 0.46 -9.51
CA ALA A 242 -14.88 0.07 -8.57
C ALA A 242 -13.77 -0.75 -9.23
N VAL A 243 -14.16 -1.74 -10.06
CA VAL A 243 -13.24 -2.60 -10.82
C VAL A 243 -12.36 -1.76 -11.74
N THR A 244 -12.96 -0.91 -12.57
CA THR A 244 -12.22 -0.06 -13.51
C THR A 244 -11.32 0.93 -12.78
N ALA A 245 -11.82 1.54 -11.70
CA ALA A 245 -11.05 2.50 -10.93
C ALA A 245 -9.83 1.87 -10.25
N ALA A 246 -10.00 0.71 -9.62
CA ALA A 246 -8.92 0.01 -8.96
C ALA A 246 -7.89 -0.50 -9.97
N PHE A 247 -8.34 -1.12 -11.07
CA PHE A 247 -7.43 -1.61 -12.10
C PHE A 247 -6.58 -0.48 -12.70
N ILE A 248 -7.21 0.59 -13.18
CA ILE A 248 -6.50 1.72 -13.78
C ILE A 248 -5.59 2.39 -12.75
N GLY A 249 -6.09 2.60 -11.53
CA GLY A 249 -5.35 3.27 -10.48
C GLY A 249 -4.08 2.51 -10.09
N PHE A 250 -4.17 1.22 -9.83
CA PHE A 250 -3.01 0.40 -9.49
C PHE A 250 -2.07 0.21 -10.69
N PHE A 251 -2.62 -0.04 -11.87
CA PHE A 251 -1.79 -0.21 -13.07
C PHE A 251 -1.04 1.08 -13.42
N VAL A 252 -1.73 2.21 -13.58
CA VAL A 252 -1.12 3.48 -14.01
C VAL A 252 -0.29 4.08 -12.90
N GLY A 253 -0.81 4.17 -11.66
CA GLY A 253 -0.12 4.80 -10.54
C GLY A 253 1.21 4.11 -10.22
N ASN A 254 1.19 2.78 -10.08
CA ASN A 254 2.39 2.01 -9.77
C ASN A 254 3.41 2.02 -10.93
N SER A 255 2.94 1.77 -12.16
CA SER A 255 3.84 1.71 -13.31
C SER A 255 4.51 3.05 -13.60
N PHE A 256 3.79 4.17 -13.44
CA PHE A 256 4.29 5.48 -13.82
C PHE A 256 5.55 5.85 -13.04
N MET A 257 5.51 5.77 -11.71
CA MET A 257 6.65 6.13 -10.87
C MET A 257 7.81 5.15 -10.99
N THR A 258 7.49 3.84 -11.04
CA THR A 258 8.50 2.79 -11.19
C THR A 258 9.25 2.90 -12.51
N VAL A 259 8.54 3.09 -13.64
CA VAL A 259 9.15 3.22 -14.98
C VAL A 259 10.05 4.45 -15.05
N ILE A 260 9.59 5.58 -14.54
CA ILE A 260 10.41 6.80 -14.50
C ILE A 260 11.71 6.56 -13.75
N ALA A 261 11.65 5.92 -12.59
CA ALA A 261 12.84 5.68 -11.79
C ALA A 261 13.78 4.64 -12.43
N ILE A 262 13.25 3.64 -13.14
CA ILE A 262 14.06 2.73 -13.97
C ILE A 262 14.88 3.53 -14.98
N PHE A 263 14.27 4.45 -15.71
CA PHE A 263 15.01 5.28 -16.68
C PHE A 263 16.04 6.17 -15.99
N LEU A 264 15.68 6.84 -14.91
CA LEU A 264 16.59 7.74 -14.19
C LEU A 264 17.80 6.98 -13.62
N SER A 265 17.59 5.84 -12.98
CA SER A 265 18.70 5.06 -12.42
C SER A 265 19.65 4.54 -13.49
N ARG A 266 19.13 4.07 -14.61
CA ARG A 266 19.95 3.61 -15.73
C ARG A 266 20.70 4.74 -16.44
N LEU A 267 20.09 5.91 -16.59
CA LEU A 267 20.76 7.08 -17.17
C LEU A 267 21.89 7.60 -16.28
N MET A 268 21.72 7.50 -14.97
CA MET A 268 22.64 8.08 -13.99
C MET A 268 23.56 7.04 -13.34
N ASP A 269 23.36 5.75 -13.64
CA ASP A 269 24.14 4.61 -13.12
C ASP A 269 24.19 4.58 -11.57
N THR A 270 23.04 4.80 -10.95
CA THR A 270 22.85 4.77 -9.49
C THR A 270 21.40 4.59 -9.13
N ASP A 271 21.14 3.93 -8.02
CA ASP A 271 19.82 3.74 -7.38
C ASP A 271 19.49 4.83 -6.34
N ASP A 272 20.47 5.63 -5.94
CA ASP A 272 20.26 6.76 -5.02
C ASP A 272 19.59 7.94 -5.73
N LEU A 273 18.28 8.11 -5.48
CA LEU A 273 17.48 9.18 -6.07
C LEU A 273 18.03 10.58 -5.75
N THR A 274 18.56 10.79 -4.55
CA THR A 274 19.10 12.10 -4.15
C THR A 274 20.37 12.41 -4.94
N ASN A 275 21.26 11.43 -5.11
CA ASN A 275 22.42 11.58 -5.96
C ASN A 275 22.05 11.85 -7.42
N ILE A 276 21.03 11.16 -7.95
CA ILE A 276 20.49 11.41 -9.30
C ILE A 276 20.09 12.89 -9.45
N PHE A 277 19.29 13.41 -8.53
CA PHE A 277 18.79 14.78 -8.63
C PHE A 277 19.88 15.83 -8.40
N ILE A 278 20.82 15.58 -7.50
CA ILE A 278 21.99 16.46 -7.29
C ILE A 278 22.84 16.51 -8.56
N ALA A 279 23.15 15.38 -9.18
CA ALA A 279 23.91 15.31 -10.42
C ALA A 279 23.22 15.98 -11.62
N LEU A 280 21.90 16.07 -11.59
CA LEU A 280 21.11 16.82 -12.57
C LEU A 280 21.02 18.34 -12.28
N GLY A 281 21.67 18.82 -11.22
CA GLY A 281 21.62 20.23 -10.80
C GLY A 281 20.31 20.60 -10.07
N LEU A 282 19.54 19.60 -9.62
CA LEU A 282 18.22 19.79 -8.99
C LEU A 282 18.27 19.57 -7.46
N GLY A 283 19.44 19.62 -6.83
CA GLY A 283 19.66 19.19 -5.45
C GLY A 283 18.73 19.86 -4.43
N LEU A 284 18.68 21.19 -4.34
CA LEU A 284 17.82 21.91 -3.40
C LEU A 284 16.31 21.68 -3.66
N PRO A 285 15.79 21.86 -4.90
CA PRO A 285 14.41 21.49 -5.20
C PRO A 285 14.09 20.04 -4.88
N ALA A 286 14.99 19.11 -5.13
CA ALA A 286 14.80 17.70 -4.83
C ALA A 286 14.55 17.45 -3.35
N ILE A 287 15.37 18.02 -2.46
CA ILE A 287 15.21 17.86 -1.02
C ILE A 287 13.80 18.25 -0.57
N ILE A 288 13.33 19.41 -1.03
CA ILE A 288 12.00 19.91 -0.67
C ILE A 288 10.91 18.96 -1.16
N VAL A 289 10.97 18.59 -2.44
CA VAL A 289 9.93 17.78 -3.08
C VAL A 289 9.90 16.36 -2.55
N LEU A 290 11.08 15.73 -2.39
CA LEU A 290 11.18 14.39 -1.80
C LEU A 290 10.71 14.36 -0.35
N THR A 291 11.07 15.38 0.45
CA THR A 291 10.60 15.51 1.83
C THR A 291 9.09 15.63 1.90
N LEU A 292 8.49 16.51 1.09
CA LEU A 292 7.04 16.72 1.07
C LEU A 292 6.29 15.47 0.63
N ALA A 293 6.78 14.77 -0.38
CA ALA A 293 6.18 13.54 -0.88
C ALA A 293 6.20 12.42 0.18
N GLN A 294 7.36 12.20 0.82
CA GLN A 294 7.48 11.22 1.91
C GLN A 294 6.63 11.60 3.11
N TRP A 295 6.58 12.88 3.45
CA TRP A 295 5.77 13.38 4.56
C TRP A 295 4.28 13.12 4.36
N THR A 296 3.75 13.38 3.15
CA THR A 296 2.33 13.16 2.84
C THR A 296 1.96 11.69 2.92
N THR A 297 2.69 10.83 2.25
CA THR A 297 2.44 9.38 2.23
C THR A 297 2.58 8.80 3.64
N ASN A 298 3.59 9.24 4.37
CA ASN A 298 3.90 8.67 5.67
C ASN A 298 2.89 9.08 6.76
N THR A 299 2.36 10.29 6.69
CA THR A 299 1.27 10.70 7.57
C THR A 299 0.04 9.83 7.39
N ASN A 300 -0.25 9.40 6.15
CA ASN A 300 -1.33 8.45 5.83
C ASN A 300 -1.09 7.06 6.43
N ASN A 301 0.15 6.55 6.36
CA ASN A 301 0.51 5.25 6.92
C ASN A 301 0.25 5.21 8.44
N LEU A 302 0.68 6.22 9.18
CA LEU A 302 0.47 6.31 10.62
C LEU A 302 -1.01 6.51 10.98
N TYR A 303 -1.73 7.32 10.20
CA TYR A 303 -3.16 7.51 10.38
C TYR A 303 -3.92 6.20 10.21
N SER A 304 -3.64 5.44 9.15
CA SER A 304 -4.26 4.14 8.85
C SER A 304 -3.93 3.10 9.93
N ALA A 305 -2.67 3.02 10.37
CA ALA A 305 -2.27 2.18 11.49
C ALA A 305 -3.06 2.50 12.77
N SER A 306 -3.19 3.80 13.07
CA SER A 306 -3.90 4.27 14.27
C SER A 306 -5.39 3.94 14.21
N LEU A 307 -6.02 4.01 13.04
CA LEU A 307 -7.41 3.59 12.85
C LEU A 307 -7.56 2.08 13.07
N GLY A 308 -6.70 1.27 12.47
CA GLY A 308 -6.72 -0.18 12.66
C GLY A 308 -6.58 -0.58 14.13
N PHE A 309 -5.64 0.02 14.85
CA PHE A 309 -5.46 -0.24 16.28
C PHE A 309 -6.62 0.30 17.14
N SER A 310 -7.28 1.40 16.76
CA SER A 310 -8.43 1.95 17.48
C SER A 310 -9.63 1.00 17.51
N VAL A 311 -9.79 0.17 16.47
CA VAL A 311 -10.84 -0.86 16.43
C VAL A 311 -10.57 -1.96 17.45
N VAL A 312 -9.30 -2.22 17.75
CA VAL A 312 -8.86 -3.25 18.70
C VAL A 312 -8.84 -2.69 20.12
N PHE A 313 -8.19 -1.56 20.31
CA PHE A 313 -7.98 -0.90 21.61
C PHE A 313 -9.03 0.18 21.86
N GLN A 314 -10.31 -0.19 21.90
CA GLN A 314 -11.45 0.73 21.97
C GLN A 314 -11.46 1.67 23.20
N ARG A 315 -10.78 1.28 24.28
CA ARG A 315 -10.67 2.08 25.53
C ARG A 315 -9.57 3.14 25.50
N VAL A 316 -8.68 3.08 24.49
CA VAL A 316 -7.55 3.99 24.37
C VAL A 316 -7.90 5.12 23.40
N PRO A 317 -7.71 6.39 23.75
CA PRO A 317 -7.94 7.50 22.81
C PRO A 317 -7.06 7.37 21.57
N LYS A 318 -7.65 7.59 20.38
CA LYS A 318 -6.93 7.48 19.10
C LYS A 318 -5.64 8.30 19.07
N LYS A 319 -5.66 9.51 19.64
CA LYS A 319 -4.47 10.39 19.73
C LYS A 319 -3.30 9.70 20.44
N LEU A 320 -3.57 9.01 21.56
CA LEU A 320 -2.54 8.27 22.29
C LEU A 320 -2.03 7.07 21.50
N ILE A 321 -2.93 6.33 20.82
CA ILE A 321 -2.56 5.24 19.91
C ILE A 321 -1.65 5.77 18.80
N THR A 322 -1.96 6.91 18.19
CA THR A 322 -1.15 7.54 17.14
C THR A 322 0.25 7.90 17.64
N ILE A 323 0.36 8.45 18.85
CA ILE A 323 1.65 8.80 19.43
C ILE A 323 2.49 7.55 19.71
N ILE A 324 1.94 6.55 20.38
CA ILE A 324 2.65 5.29 20.67
C ILE A 324 3.09 4.61 19.38
N ALA A 325 2.18 4.48 18.41
CA ALA A 325 2.44 3.90 17.11
C ALA A 325 3.55 4.66 16.35
N GLY A 326 3.49 6.00 16.34
CA GLY A 326 4.49 6.85 15.70
C GLY A 326 5.86 6.74 16.35
N ILE A 327 5.94 6.67 17.68
CA ILE A 327 7.21 6.45 18.39
C ILE A 327 7.80 5.08 18.02
N LEU A 328 6.99 4.01 18.08
CA LEU A 328 7.45 2.67 17.73
C LEU A 328 7.94 2.60 16.29
N ALA A 329 7.22 3.21 15.35
CA ALA A 329 7.60 3.23 13.95
C ALA A 329 8.85 4.11 13.69
N THR A 330 9.02 5.22 14.43
CA THR A 330 10.24 6.02 14.39
C THR A 330 11.44 5.23 14.90
N LEU A 331 11.27 4.44 15.97
CA LEU A 331 12.35 3.56 16.46
C LEU A 331 12.72 2.50 15.41
N LEU A 332 11.74 1.92 14.69
CA LEU A 332 12.04 1.02 13.58
C LEU A 332 12.92 1.69 12.51
N ALA A 333 12.67 2.98 12.20
CA ALA A 333 13.49 3.74 11.27
C ALA A 333 14.91 3.96 11.82
N VAL A 334 15.04 4.36 13.09
CA VAL A 334 16.35 4.56 13.75
C VAL A 334 17.18 3.28 13.75
N PHE A 335 16.52 2.11 13.87
CA PHE A 335 17.17 0.80 13.81
C PHE A 335 17.35 0.28 12.37
N GLY A 336 17.13 1.09 11.34
CA GLY A 336 17.50 0.80 9.97
C GLY A 336 16.57 -0.15 9.23
N ILE A 337 15.25 -0.11 9.49
CA ILE A 337 14.28 -0.95 8.77
C ILE A 337 14.32 -0.70 7.25
N TYR A 338 14.70 0.51 6.82
CA TYR A 338 14.74 0.86 5.40
C TYR A 338 15.83 0.09 4.64
N ASP A 339 16.94 -0.30 5.29
CA ASP A 339 18.00 -1.14 4.70
C ASP A 339 17.47 -2.53 4.31
N LYS A 340 16.31 -2.92 4.88
CA LYS A 340 15.62 -4.17 4.60
C LYS A 340 14.36 -3.97 3.76
N PHE A 341 14.32 -2.89 2.95
CA PHE A 341 13.13 -2.52 2.19
C PHE A 341 12.59 -3.64 1.29
N LEU A 342 13.46 -4.28 0.49
CA LEU A 342 13.05 -5.36 -0.39
C LEU A 342 12.57 -6.59 0.39
N SER A 343 13.25 -6.94 1.47
CA SER A 343 12.83 -8.00 2.39
C SER A 343 11.48 -7.66 3.06
N PHE A 344 11.28 -6.39 3.45
CA PHE A 344 10.01 -5.92 3.98
C PHE A 344 8.86 -6.10 2.99
N LEU A 345 9.08 -5.80 1.69
CA LEU A 345 8.09 -6.04 0.65
C LEU A 345 7.72 -7.52 0.50
N ASN A 346 8.70 -8.41 0.55
CA ASN A 346 8.47 -9.85 0.49
C ASN A 346 7.68 -10.37 1.71
N VAL A 347 8.03 -9.91 2.91
CA VAL A 347 7.31 -10.26 4.14
C VAL A 347 5.86 -9.78 4.09
N ILE A 348 5.65 -8.50 3.78
CA ILE A 348 4.30 -7.91 3.74
C ILE A 348 3.42 -8.61 2.71
N THR A 349 3.98 -8.94 1.56
CA THR A 349 3.28 -9.65 0.49
C THR A 349 2.85 -11.04 0.93
N SER A 350 3.70 -11.76 1.63
CA SER A 350 3.43 -13.11 2.14
C SER A 350 2.29 -13.15 3.17
N PHE A 351 2.15 -12.12 4.00
CA PHE A 351 1.08 -12.03 4.99
C PHE A 351 -0.22 -11.42 4.47
N VAL A 352 -0.13 -10.41 3.62
CA VAL A 352 -1.28 -9.58 3.24
C VAL A 352 -2.00 -10.13 2.01
N SER A 353 -1.24 -10.60 1.00
CA SER A 353 -1.82 -11.16 -0.23
C SER A 353 -2.86 -12.27 0.02
N PRO A 354 -2.61 -13.23 0.93
CA PRO A 354 -3.59 -14.26 1.27
C PRO A 354 -4.93 -13.72 1.78
N ILE A 355 -4.94 -12.61 2.53
CA ILE A 355 -6.18 -12.03 3.06
C ILE A 355 -7.12 -11.63 1.91
N GLY A 356 -6.57 -11.02 0.86
CA GLY A 356 -7.30 -10.69 -0.36
C GLY A 356 -7.90 -11.93 -1.04
N GLY A 357 -7.09 -12.99 -1.16
CA GLY A 357 -7.52 -14.27 -1.71
C GLY A 357 -8.67 -14.90 -0.91
N LEU A 358 -8.56 -14.89 0.42
CA LEU A 358 -9.59 -15.48 1.29
C LEU A 358 -10.95 -14.81 1.12
N TYR A 359 -11.05 -13.49 1.29
CA TYR A 359 -12.37 -12.86 1.28
C TYR A 359 -12.98 -12.77 -0.12
N THR A 360 -12.16 -12.69 -1.17
CA THR A 360 -12.66 -12.75 -2.54
C THR A 360 -13.22 -14.14 -2.87
N ALA A 361 -12.53 -15.22 -2.48
CA ALA A 361 -13.03 -16.59 -2.64
C ALA A 361 -14.31 -16.82 -1.85
N GLU A 362 -14.34 -16.43 -0.58
CA GLU A 362 -15.51 -16.59 0.28
C GLU A 362 -16.73 -15.86 -0.31
N TYR A 363 -16.55 -14.62 -0.76
CA TYR A 363 -17.64 -13.84 -1.35
C TYR A 363 -18.09 -14.39 -2.70
N LEU A 364 -17.15 -14.69 -3.61
CA LEU A 364 -17.49 -15.05 -4.99
C LEU A 364 -18.00 -16.49 -5.13
N LEU A 365 -17.42 -17.42 -4.37
CA LEU A 365 -17.56 -18.84 -4.63
C LEU A 365 -18.18 -19.64 -3.48
N VAL A 366 -18.15 -19.16 -2.23
CA VAL A 366 -18.64 -19.91 -1.08
C VAL A 366 -20.04 -19.45 -0.66
N ASN A 367 -20.15 -18.26 -0.09
CA ASN A 367 -21.44 -17.75 0.41
C ASN A 367 -21.50 -16.23 0.33
N ARG A 368 -22.02 -15.73 -0.79
CA ARG A 368 -22.23 -14.30 -1.04
C ARG A 368 -23.29 -13.67 -0.14
N ALA A 369 -24.35 -14.43 0.18
CA ALA A 369 -25.54 -13.92 0.85
C ALA A 369 -25.27 -13.46 2.30
N LYS A 370 -24.22 -14.01 2.96
CA LYS A 370 -23.90 -13.62 4.34
C LYS A 370 -23.30 -12.22 4.47
N PHE A 371 -22.75 -11.63 3.38
CA PHE A 371 -22.06 -10.34 3.42
C PHE A 371 -23.04 -9.18 3.38
N THR A 372 -23.83 -9.03 4.43
CA THR A 372 -24.78 -7.94 4.62
C THR A 372 -24.42 -7.17 5.89
N PHE A 373 -24.77 -5.89 5.96
CA PHE A 373 -24.48 -5.07 7.14
C PHE A 373 -25.15 -5.66 8.40
N GLU A 374 -26.40 -6.08 8.29
CA GLU A 374 -27.18 -6.70 9.38
C GLU A 374 -26.62 -8.07 9.80
N GLY A 375 -25.88 -8.73 8.90
CA GLY A 375 -25.22 -10.01 9.17
C GLY A 375 -24.01 -9.89 10.09
N ILE A 376 -23.41 -8.69 10.21
CA ILE A 376 -22.18 -8.49 10.99
C ILE A 376 -22.35 -8.87 12.45
N ASP A 377 -23.46 -8.48 13.09
CA ASP A 377 -23.68 -8.73 14.51
C ASP A 377 -24.07 -10.19 14.82
N ARG A 378 -24.51 -10.92 13.80
CA ARG A 378 -24.82 -12.36 13.91
C ARG A 378 -23.61 -13.26 13.72
N ASN A 379 -22.45 -12.72 13.39
CA ASN A 379 -21.23 -13.50 13.17
C ASN A 379 -20.71 -14.12 14.48
N LYS A 380 -20.14 -15.32 14.35
CA LYS A 380 -19.39 -15.97 15.42
C LYS A 380 -18.20 -15.08 15.84
N ASN A 381 -17.78 -15.17 17.10
CA ASN A 381 -16.58 -14.48 17.57
C ASN A 381 -15.31 -14.98 16.87
N TRP A 382 -15.25 -16.28 16.60
CA TRP A 382 -14.12 -16.93 15.94
C TRP A 382 -14.59 -17.80 14.79
N ILE A 383 -13.96 -17.63 13.62
CA ILE A 383 -14.07 -18.52 12.47
C ILE A 383 -12.68 -19.11 12.21
N ILE A 384 -12.34 -20.12 13.01
CA ILE A 384 -11.01 -20.71 13.07
C ILE A 384 -10.56 -21.25 11.72
N ARG A 385 -11.47 -21.78 10.90
CA ARG A 385 -11.17 -22.32 9.56
C ARG A 385 -10.41 -21.31 8.68
N SER A 386 -10.90 -20.08 8.60
CA SER A 386 -10.28 -19.06 7.74
C SER A 386 -8.96 -18.54 8.32
N LEU A 387 -8.82 -18.54 9.67
CA LEU A 387 -7.54 -18.26 10.32
C LEU A 387 -6.49 -19.32 9.98
N ILE A 388 -6.87 -20.59 10.02
CA ILE A 388 -5.98 -21.69 9.63
C ILE A 388 -5.58 -21.55 8.16
N VAL A 389 -6.56 -21.31 7.27
CA VAL A 389 -6.26 -21.11 5.84
C VAL A 389 -5.31 -19.93 5.63
N TRP A 390 -5.49 -18.83 6.36
CA TRP A 390 -4.56 -17.69 6.31
C TRP A 390 -3.15 -18.05 6.72
N VAL A 391 -2.99 -18.71 7.87
CA VAL A 391 -1.67 -19.17 8.37
C VAL A 391 -1.01 -20.13 7.37
N VAL A 392 -1.75 -21.12 6.88
CA VAL A 392 -1.24 -22.08 5.90
C VAL A 392 -0.85 -21.38 4.58
N ALA A 393 -1.65 -20.44 4.11
CA ALA A 393 -1.34 -19.67 2.90
C ALA A 393 -0.13 -18.74 3.08
N THR A 394 0.05 -18.16 4.27
CA THR A 394 1.24 -17.39 4.60
C THR A 394 2.50 -18.29 4.64
N LEU A 395 2.42 -19.46 5.27
CA LEU A 395 3.52 -20.43 5.25
C LEU A 395 3.84 -20.89 3.82
N PHE A 396 2.81 -21.16 3.01
CA PHE A 396 2.98 -21.49 1.59
C PHE A 396 3.71 -20.37 0.82
N ALA A 397 3.36 -19.11 1.07
CA ALA A 397 4.06 -17.97 0.49
C ALA A 397 5.55 -17.94 0.86
N TYR A 398 5.88 -18.23 2.14
CA TYR A 398 7.28 -18.36 2.57
C TYR A 398 8.00 -19.52 1.92
N MET A 399 7.33 -20.64 1.67
CA MET A 399 7.92 -21.81 0.97
C MET A 399 8.26 -21.48 -0.49
N THR A 400 7.52 -20.61 -1.16
CA THR A 400 7.77 -20.20 -2.55
C THR A 400 8.66 -18.98 -2.69
N THR A 401 8.80 -18.15 -1.64
CA THR A 401 9.68 -16.98 -1.63
C THR A 401 11.14 -17.42 -1.55
N PRO A 402 12.04 -16.92 -2.44
CA PRO A 402 13.47 -17.26 -2.41
C PRO A 402 14.16 -16.83 -1.10
N ALA A 403 15.23 -17.54 -0.75
CA ALA A 403 16.12 -17.11 0.33
C ALA A 403 16.81 -15.76 -0.04
N PRO A 404 17.13 -14.89 0.94
CA PRO A 404 17.02 -15.09 2.38
C PRO A 404 15.63 -14.76 2.96
N ASP A 405 14.70 -14.21 2.20
CA ASP A 405 13.41 -13.71 2.69
C ASP A 405 12.36 -14.81 2.90
N GLY A 406 12.59 -15.99 2.32
CA GLY A 406 11.78 -17.17 2.46
C GLY A 406 12.60 -18.45 2.46
N PHE A 407 11.93 -19.60 2.34
CA PHE A 407 12.58 -20.90 2.35
C PHE A 407 13.02 -21.39 0.96
N GLY A 408 12.45 -20.83 -0.12
CA GLY A 408 12.79 -21.17 -1.50
C GLY A 408 12.66 -22.65 -1.86
N LEU A 409 11.72 -23.39 -1.22
CA LEU A 409 11.63 -24.86 -1.35
C LEU A 409 11.16 -25.30 -2.73
N PHE A 410 10.31 -24.50 -3.36
CA PHE A 410 9.80 -24.72 -4.71
C PHE A 410 9.22 -23.45 -5.32
N GLN A 411 8.93 -23.46 -6.61
CA GLN A 411 8.32 -22.36 -7.34
C GLN A 411 7.07 -22.85 -8.04
N LEU A 412 5.92 -22.16 -7.86
CA LEU A 412 4.69 -22.46 -8.57
C LEU A 412 4.56 -21.60 -9.83
N THR A 413 4.31 -20.30 -9.66
CA THR A 413 4.28 -19.33 -10.78
C THR A 413 5.58 -18.57 -10.95
N ARG A 414 6.57 -18.78 -10.08
CA ARG A 414 7.78 -17.97 -9.90
C ARG A 414 7.52 -16.57 -9.36
N VAL A 415 6.28 -16.25 -9.00
CA VAL A 415 5.83 -14.97 -8.44
C VAL A 415 5.19 -15.22 -7.08
N PRO A 416 5.96 -15.23 -5.97
CA PRO A 416 5.47 -15.59 -4.63
C PRO A 416 4.21 -14.81 -4.20
N ALA A 417 4.12 -13.53 -4.56
CA ALA A 417 2.94 -12.71 -4.29
C ALA A 417 1.65 -13.26 -4.88
N LEU A 418 1.74 -13.74 -6.12
CA LEU A 418 0.62 -14.34 -6.84
C LEU A 418 0.32 -15.75 -6.30
N ASP A 419 1.36 -16.53 -6.02
CA ASP A 419 1.24 -17.86 -5.41
C ASP A 419 0.46 -17.80 -4.10
N ALA A 420 0.78 -16.82 -3.24
CA ALA A 420 0.11 -16.58 -1.96
C ALA A 420 -1.39 -16.28 -2.13
N PHE A 421 -1.73 -15.40 -3.06
CA PHE A 421 -3.12 -15.03 -3.34
C PHE A 421 -3.93 -16.20 -3.91
N ILE A 422 -3.40 -16.86 -4.93
CA ILE A 422 -4.08 -17.98 -5.61
C ILE A 422 -4.27 -19.15 -4.65
N PHE A 423 -3.24 -19.52 -3.90
CA PHE A 423 -3.32 -20.60 -2.94
C PHE A 423 -4.40 -20.32 -1.89
N ALA A 424 -4.38 -19.12 -1.28
CA ALA A 424 -5.38 -18.70 -0.31
C ALA A 424 -6.80 -18.74 -0.90
N PHE A 425 -6.97 -18.26 -2.14
CA PHE A 425 -8.25 -18.24 -2.86
C PHE A 425 -8.78 -19.67 -3.07
N ILE A 426 -7.97 -20.58 -3.59
CA ILE A 426 -8.36 -21.96 -3.88
C ILE A 426 -8.68 -22.72 -2.60
N VAL A 427 -7.80 -22.65 -1.60
CA VAL A 427 -8.00 -23.40 -0.34
C VAL A 427 -9.23 -22.88 0.40
N GLN A 428 -9.46 -21.55 0.45
CA GLN A 428 -10.66 -20.98 1.06
C GLN A 428 -11.93 -21.43 0.33
N TRP A 429 -11.90 -21.46 -0.99
CA TRP A 429 -13.02 -21.96 -1.78
C TRP A 429 -13.35 -23.43 -1.46
N ILE A 430 -12.34 -24.31 -1.49
CA ILE A 430 -12.52 -25.75 -1.22
C ILE A 430 -13.05 -25.97 0.21
N VAL A 431 -12.34 -25.43 1.21
CA VAL A 431 -12.70 -25.59 2.62
C VAL A 431 -14.06 -24.96 2.91
N GLY A 432 -14.34 -23.78 2.35
CA GLY A 432 -15.62 -23.11 2.49
C GLY A 432 -16.79 -23.94 1.96
N LYS A 433 -16.67 -24.48 0.74
CA LYS A 433 -17.72 -25.33 0.13
C LYS A 433 -17.95 -26.65 0.87
N LEU A 434 -16.88 -27.32 1.31
CA LEU A 434 -16.99 -28.59 2.02
C LEU A 434 -17.72 -28.42 3.36
N LEU A 435 -17.49 -27.32 4.06
CA LEU A 435 -18.09 -27.08 5.37
C LEU A 435 -19.50 -26.48 5.27
N SER A 436 -19.81 -25.67 4.27
CA SER A 436 -21.17 -25.18 4.06
C SER A 436 -22.17 -26.29 3.77
N LYS A 437 -21.76 -27.29 2.96
CA LYS A 437 -22.59 -28.50 2.72
C LYS A 437 -22.87 -29.32 3.99
N LYS A 438 -21.92 -29.38 4.94
CA LYS A 438 -22.13 -30.07 6.21
C LYS A 438 -23.07 -29.32 7.17
N GLU A 439 -23.10 -28.00 7.11
CA GLU A 439 -24.01 -27.19 7.89
C GLU A 439 -25.46 -27.28 7.35
N GLU A 440 -25.63 -27.30 6.02
CA GLU A 440 -26.96 -27.51 5.37
C GLU A 440 -27.54 -28.93 5.62
N GLN A 441 -26.70 -29.94 5.82
CA GLN A 441 -27.13 -31.30 6.11
C GLN A 441 -27.51 -31.53 7.59
N LYS A 442 -27.18 -30.60 8.48
CA LYS A 442 -27.42 -30.70 9.93
C LYS A 442 -28.57 -29.82 10.43
N GLY A 443 -29.11 -28.95 9.57
CA GLY A 443 -30.28 -28.11 9.86
C GLY A 443 -31.51 -28.57 9.09
#